data_43b191b03184ee34e6e028fdef65182a
#
_entry.id   43b191b03184ee34e6e028fdef65182a
#
_cell.length_a   1.000
_cell.length_b   1.000
_cell.length_c   1.000
_cell.angle_alpha   90.00
_cell.angle_beta   90.00
_cell.angle_gamma   90.00
#
_symmetry.space_group_name_H-M   'P 1'
#
loop_
_entity.id
_entity.type
_entity.pdbx_description
1 polymer ?
#
loop_
_entity_poly.entity_id
_entity_poly.type
_entity_poly.pdbx_seq_one_letter_code
_entity_poly.pdbx_strand_id
1 'polypeptide(L)'
;MKIELKNVKYAAFASQETSCFEATVYIDGQRTGTVANDGHGGSNRYHPYALQKILDGHGATLPPHIGDGFSLSIDADILIGELLNIALAKKELTRLMSKRVLFSRDGKIYQTGVIPNLREYLASTDLKKLQADVVLNLEPIESAIELYLA
;
A
#
# COMPACT_ATOMS: atom_id res chain seq x y z
N MET A 1 0.17 -1.33 18.72
CA MET A 1 -0.77 -0.34 18.13
C MET A 1 -0.92 -0.67 16.64
N LYS A 2 -2.14 -0.90 16.21
CA LYS A 2 -2.46 -1.16 14.80
C LYS A 2 -3.06 0.09 14.19
N ILE A 3 -2.40 0.64 13.17
CA ILE A 3 -2.83 1.84 12.47
C ILE A 3 -3.31 1.45 11.08
N GLU A 4 -4.51 1.89 10.70
CA GLU A 4 -5.11 1.62 9.40
C GLU A 4 -5.65 2.90 8.79
N LEU A 5 -5.53 2.99 7.45
CA LEU A 5 -6.21 4.02 6.67
C LEU A 5 -7.46 3.43 6.04
N LYS A 6 -8.58 4.13 6.19
CA LYS A 6 -9.85 3.80 5.54
C LYS A 6 -10.37 4.99 4.76
N ASN A 7 -11.29 4.74 3.84
CA ASN A 7 -11.88 5.77 3.00
C ASN A 7 -10.82 6.63 2.29
N VAL A 8 -9.80 5.96 1.76
CA VAL A 8 -8.71 6.63 1.05
C VAL A 8 -9.22 7.20 -0.27
N LYS A 9 -9.05 8.50 -0.44
CA LYS A 9 -9.28 9.20 -1.70
C LYS A 9 -7.93 9.72 -2.20
N TYR A 10 -7.57 9.36 -3.41
CA TYR A 10 -6.28 9.68 -3.99
C TYR A 10 -6.47 10.27 -5.38
N ALA A 11 -5.78 11.37 -5.66
CA ALA A 11 -5.83 12.04 -6.95
C ALA A 11 -4.43 12.09 -7.58
N ALA A 12 -4.15 11.14 -8.47
CA ALA A 12 -2.86 11.07 -9.15
C ALA A 12 -2.54 12.34 -9.94
N PHE A 13 -3.56 12.91 -10.60
CA PHE A 13 -3.39 14.13 -11.41
C PHE A 13 -3.03 15.37 -10.59
N ALA A 14 -3.39 15.40 -9.30
CA ALA A 14 -3.09 16.49 -8.40
C ALA A 14 -1.87 16.23 -7.50
N SER A 15 -1.24 15.07 -7.65
CA SER A 15 -0.03 14.67 -6.92
C SER A 15 1.20 15.20 -7.63
N GLN A 16 1.49 16.50 -7.44
CA GLN A 16 2.58 17.19 -8.14
C GLN A 16 3.94 16.98 -7.46
N GLU A 17 4.04 17.38 -6.20
CA GLU A 17 5.28 17.21 -5.41
C GLU A 17 5.13 16.15 -4.32
N THR A 18 3.93 16.02 -3.76
CA THR A 18 3.55 14.98 -2.81
C THR A 18 2.27 14.30 -3.28
N SER A 19 1.93 13.17 -2.68
CA SER A 19 0.66 12.51 -2.97
C SER A 19 -0.52 13.39 -2.52
N CYS A 20 -1.47 13.63 -3.42
CA CYS A 20 -2.72 14.31 -3.11
C CYS A 20 -3.73 13.29 -2.63
N PHE A 21 -4.11 13.34 -1.37
CA PHE A 21 -5.02 12.35 -0.79
C PHE A 21 -5.73 12.88 0.45
N GLU A 22 -6.79 12.18 0.83
CA GLU A 22 -7.37 12.27 2.17
C GLU A 22 -7.76 10.86 2.63
N ALA A 23 -7.70 10.62 3.91
CA ALA A 23 -8.02 9.33 4.48
C ALA A 23 -8.49 9.48 5.93
N THR A 24 -9.24 8.47 6.41
CA THR A 24 -9.60 8.35 7.82
C THR A 24 -8.60 7.43 8.50
N VAL A 25 -8.10 7.85 9.66
CA VAL A 25 -7.13 7.09 10.45
C VAL A 25 -7.86 6.33 11.56
N TYR A 26 -7.61 5.02 11.61
CA TYR A 26 -8.09 4.13 12.66
C TYR A 26 -6.91 3.60 13.44
N ILE A 27 -7.02 3.66 14.76
CA ILE A 27 -6.02 3.10 15.68
C ILE A 27 -6.71 2.05 16.54
N ASP A 28 -6.19 0.82 16.50
CA ASP A 28 -6.75 -0.33 17.20
C ASP A 28 -8.27 -0.50 16.95
N GLY A 29 -8.68 -0.28 15.69
CA GLY A 29 -10.05 -0.44 15.25
C GLY A 29 -10.99 0.73 15.53
N GLN A 30 -10.51 1.81 16.16
CA GLN A 30 -11.31 2.99 16.46
C GLN A 30 -10.92 4.17 15.57
N ARG A 31 -11.94 4.87 15.05
CA ARG A 31 -11.74 6.09 14.29
C ARG A 31 -11.10 7.16 15.16
N THR A 32 -9.90 7.61 14.79
CA THR A 32 -9.11 8.57 15.58
C THR A 32 -9.09 9.96 14.96
N GLY A 33 -9.21 10.05 13.64
CA GLY A 33 -9.18 11.32 12.93
C GLY A 33 -8.98 11.17 11.44
N THR A 34 -8.56 12.24 10.80
CA THR A 34 -8.32 12.30 9.36
C THR A 34 -6.94 12.84 9.05
N VAL A 35 -6.44 12.51 7.88
CA VAL A 35 -5.19 13.02 7.33
C VAL A 35 -5.40 13.39 5.87
N ALA A 36 -4.76 14.47 5.43
CA ALA A 36 -4.85 14.95 4.06
C ALA A 36 -3.58 15.66 3.61
N ASN A 37 -3.37 15.70 2.30
CA ASN A 37 -2.31 16.47 1.65
C ASN A 37 -2.81 16.91 0.27
N ASP A 38 -2.56 18.16 -0.09
CA ASP A 38 -3.02 18.72 -1.37
C ASP A 38 -2.13 18.36 -2.57
N GLY A 39 -0.96 17.74 -2.34
CA GLY A 39 -0.08 17.32 -3.42
C GLY A 39 0.89 18.39 -3.92
N HIS A 40 0.99 19.52 -3.23
CA HIS A 40 1.87 20.64 -3.61
C HIS A 40 3.19 20.68 -2.80
N GLY A 41 3.52 19.59 -2.12
CA GLY A 41 4.65 19.54 -1.18
C GLY A 41 4.22 19.82 0.25
N GLY A 42 5.18 19.70 1.17
CA GLY A 42 4.95 19.93 2.57
C GLY A 42 4.36 18.74 3.32
N SER A 43 4.17 18.96 4.61
CA SER A 43 3.69 17.95 5.53
C SER A 43 2.19 17.70 5.38
N ASN A 44 1.76 16.52 5.81
CA ASN A 44 0.34 16.19 5.89
C ASN A 44 -0.38 17.07 6.93
N ARG A 45 -1.66 17.25 6.73
CA ARG A 45 -2.55 17.88 7.70
C ARG A 45 -3.32 16.83 8.46
N TYR A 46 -3.27 16.91 9.79
CA TYR A 46 -3.94 15.97 10.69
C TYR A 46 -5.08 16.65 11.43
N HIS A 47 -6.20 15.96 11.53
CA HIS A 47 -7.34 16.44 12.29
C HIS A 47 -7.93 15.31 13.16
N PRO A 48 -8.01 15.44 14.48
CA PRO A 48 -7.51 16.59 15.28
C PRO A 48 -5.98 16.67 15.25
N TYR A 49 -5.44 17.83 15.55
CA TYR A 49 -3.99 18.06 15.54
C TYR A 49 -3.22 17.11 16.45
N ALA A 50 -3.83 16.71 17.56
CA ALA A 50 -3.23 15.75 18.50
C ALA A 50 -2.92 14.40 17.86
N LEU A 51 -3.60 14.04 16.74
CA LEU A 51 -3.34 12.79 16.02
C LEU A 51 -1.90 12.72 15.53
N GLN A 52 -1.34 13.82 15.04
CA GLN A 52 0.05 13.86 14.58
C GLN A 52 1.01 13.45 15.70
N LYS A 53 0.79 13.97 16.91
CA LYS A 53 1.62 13.64 18.07
C LYS A 53 1.55 12.15 18.43
N ILE A 54 0.37 11.57 18.36
CA ILE A 54 0.16 10.14 18.64
C ILE A 54 0.94 9.31 17.62
N LEU A 55 0.85 9.67 16.34
CA LEU A 55 1.55 8.95 15.27
C LEU A 55 3.06 9.15 15.34
N ASP A 56 3.54 10.35 15.64
CA ASP A 56 4.96 10.62 15.86
C ASP A 56 5.51 9.77 17.00
N GLY A 57 4.78 9.69 18.10
CA GLY A 57 5.15 8.89 19.26
C GLY A 57 5.25 7.40 18.94
N HIS A 58 4.30 6.89 18.16
CA HIS A 58 4.35 5.50 17.70
C HIS A 58 5.54 5.28 16.76
N GLY A 59 5.73 6.17 15.79
CA GLY A 59 6.85 6.09 14.85
C GLY A 59 8.20 6.05 15.52
N ALA A 60 8.38 6.83 16.59
CA ALA A 60 9.60 6.85 17.37
C ALA A 60 9.94 5.51 18.04
N THR A 61 8.96 4.62 18.22
CA THR A 61 9.16 3.27 18.76
C THR A 61 9.60 2.26 17.73
N LEU A 62 9.48 2.60 16.43
CA LEU A 62 9.81 1.72 15.32
C LEU A 62 11.29 1.84 14.96
N PRO A 63 11.88 0.77 14.36
CA PRO A 63 13.24 0.87 13.85
C PRO A 63 13.35 1.99 12.81
N PRO A 64 14.38 2.85 12.87
CA PRO A 64 14.56 3.89 11.89
C PRO A 64 14.92 3.32 10.52
N HIS A 65 14.64 4.07 9.46
CA HIS A 65 15.14 3.75 8.13
C HIS A 65 16.63 4.07 8.07
N ILE A 66 17.43 3.07 7.72
CA ILE A 66 18.88 3.20 7.62
C ILE A 66 19.28 3.13 6.16
N GLY A 67 19.97 4.15 5.68
CA GLY A 67 20.58 4.20 4.36
C GLY A 67 22.09 4.42 4.46
N ASP A 68 22.76 4.53 3.31
CA ASP A 68 24.20 4.79 3.25
C ASP A 68 24.51 6.14 3.86
N GLY A 69 25.09 6.13 5.08
CA GLY A 69 25.53 7.33 5.79
C GLY A 69 24.42 8.11 6.49
N PHE A 70 23.18 7.58 6.59
CA PHE A 70 22.12 8.26 7.31
C PHE A 70 21.21 7.29 8.06
N SER A 71 20.53 7.84 9.08
CA SER A 71 19.46 7.16 9.82
C SER A 71 18.29 8.13 9.91
N LEU A 72 17.11 7.69 9.50
CA LEU A 72 15.90 8.51 9.48
C LEU A 72 14.87 7.93 10.43
N SER A 73 14.55 8.69 11.49
CA SER A 73 13.50 8.32 12.43
C SER A 73 12.13 8.37 11.74
N ILE A 74 11.26 7.44 12.11
CA ILE A 74 9.91 7.36 11.58
C ILE A 74 9.03 8.40 12.26
N ASP A 75 8.45 9.31 11.49
CA ASP A 75 7.47 10.28 11.98
C ASP A 75 6.07 9.96 11.43
N ALA A 76 5.10 10.79 11.76
CA ALA A 76 3.72 10.61 11.30
C ALA A 76 3.62 10.61 9.78
N ASP A 77 4.32 11.50 9.10
CA ASP A 77 4.25 11.62 7.64
C ASP A 77 4.82 10.37 6.95
N ILE A 78 5.91 9.82 7.46
CA ILE A 78 6.49 8.58 6.94
C ILE A 78 5.56 7.41 7.18
N LEU A 79 5.00 7.27 8.39
CA LEU A 79 4.02 6.24 8.71
C LEU A 79 2.82 6.28 7.77
N ILE A 80 2.23 7.45 7.61
CA ILE A 80 1.05 7.62 6.75
C ILE A 80 1.42 7.36 5.29
N GLY A 81 2.59 7.80 4.84
CA GLY A 81 3.08 7.52 3.48
C GLY A 81 3.19 6.04 3.18
N GLU A 82 3.74 5.26 4.11
CA GLU A 82 3.84 3.81 3.98
C GLU A 82 2.46 3.15 3.94
N LEU A 83 1.56 3.55 4.84
CA LEU A 83 0.19 3.03 4.88
C LEU A 83 -0.61 3.40 3.63
N LEU A 84 -0.40 4.61 3.10
CA LEU A 84 -1.00 5.04 1.85
C LEU A 84 -0.52 4.17 0.68
N ASN A 85 0.77 3.92 0.58
CA ASN A 85 1.33 3.05 -0.47
C ASN A 85 0.72 1.65 -0.41
N ILE A 86 0.59 1.09 0.79
CA ILE A 86 -0.05 -0.21 1.00
C ILE A 86 -1.52 -0.18 0.56
N ALA A 87 -2.27 0.85 0.94
CA ALA A 87 -3.67 0.99 0.59
C ALA A 87 -3.87 1.12 -0.93
N LEU A 88 -3.02 1.91 -1.60
CA LEU A 88 -3.06 2.09 -3.05
C LEU A 88 -2.66 0.80 -3.77
N ALA A 89 -1.64 0.10 -3.31
CA ALA A 89 -1.23 -1.19 -3.86
C ALA A 89 -2.34 -2.24 -3.72
N LYS A 90 -2.98 -2.31 -2.57
CA LYS A 90 -4.12 -3.21 -2.33
C LYS A 90 -5.25 -2.96 -3.32
N LYS A 91 -5.60 -1.69 -3.52
CA LYS A 91 -6.66 -1.29 -4.45
C LYS A 91 -6.30 -1.69 -5.89
N GLU A 92 -5.08 -1.39 -6.31
CA GLU A 92 -4.60 -1.72 -7.66
C GLU A 92 -4.53 -3.23 -7.89
N LEU A 93 -3.97 -3.98 -6.94
CA LEU A 93 -3.91 -5.44 -7.04
C LEU A 93 -5.29 -6.08 -7.08
N THR A 94 -6.22 -5.62 -6.25
CA THR A 94 -7.58 -6.13 -6.25
C THR A 94 -8.23 -5.91 -7.61
N ARG A 95 -8.04 -4.73 -8.20
CA ARG A 95 -8.53 -4.41 -9.54
C ARG A 95 -7.92 -5.30 -10.61
N LEU A 96 -6.60 -5.42 -10.62
CA LEU A 96 -5.88 -6.21 -11.64
C LEU A 96 -6.18 -7.70 -11.51
N MET A 97 -6.13 -8.23 -10.29
CA MET A 97 -6.32 -9.66 -10.02
C MET A 97 -7.77 -10.12 -10.19
N SER A 98 -8.72 -9.20 -10.35
CA SER A 98 -10.10 -9.57 -10.67
C SER A 98 -10.27 -10.09 -12.10
N LYS A 99 -9.33 -9.77 -13.00
CA LYS A 99 -9.40 -10.11 -14.43
C LYS A 99 -8.12 -10.71 -15.00
N ARG A 100 -7.02 -10.63 -14.28
CA ARG A 100 -5.69 -11.01 -14.76
C ARG A 100 -4.98 -11.87 -13.73
N VAL A 101 -4.00 -12.63 -14.18
CA VAL A 101 -3.05 -13.30 -13.27
C VAL A 101 -1.83 -12.42 -13.11
N LEU A 102 -1.48 -12.12 -11.85
CA LEU A 102 -0.22 -11.49 -11.50
C LEU A 102 0.69 -12.54 -10.87
N PHE A 103 1.94 -12.55 -11.31
CA PHE A 103 2.89 -13.56 -10.85
C PHE A 103 4.30 -13.00 -10.82
N SER A 104 5.14 -13.60 -9.97
CA SER A 104 6.56 -13.31 -9.93
C SER A 104 7.35 -14.36 -10.71
N ARG A 105 8.42 -13.91 -11.35
CA ARG A 105 9.41 -14.76 -12.00
C ARG A 105 10.75 -14.02 -11.97
N ASP A 106 11.77 -14.71 -11.45
CA ASP A 106 13.13 -14.14 -11.37
C ASP A 106 13.18 -12.77 -10.69
N GLY A 107 12.40 -12.61 -9.62
CA GLY A 107 12.35 -11.36 -8.84
C GLY A 107 11.57 -10.22 -9.48
N LYS A 108 10.89 -10.46 -10.59
CA LYS A 108 10.06 -9.45 -11.29
C LYS A 108 8.61 -9.84 -11.28
N ILE A 109 7.73 -8.83 -11.29
CA ILE A 109 6.29 -9.01 -11.35
C ILE A 109 5.80 -8.86 -12.79
N TYR A 110 5.04 -9.84 -13.23
CA TYR A 110 4.41 -9.88 -14.55
C TYR A 110 2.90 -9.99 -14.41
N GLN A 111 2.19 -9.59 -15.45
CA GLN A 111 0.75 -9.78 -15.52
C GLN A 111 0.36 -10.32 -16.89
N THR A 112 -0.70 -11.13 -16.90
CA THR A 112 -1.30 -11.60 -18.14
C THR A 112 -2.24 -10.55 -18.72
N GLY A 113 -2.73 -10.77 -19.93
CA GLY A 113 -3.92 -10.08 -20.43
C GLY A 113 -5.16 -10.48 -19.61
N VAL A 114 -6.30 -9.88 -19.94
CA VAL A 114 -7.58 -10.23 -19.33
C VAL A 114 -7.92 -11.69 -19.67
N ILE A 115 -8.24 -12.47 -18.66
CA ILE A 115 -8.57 -13.89 -18.80
C ILE A 115 -10.06 -14.08 -18.48
N PRO A 116 -10.89 -14.48 -19.46
CA PRO A 116 -12.25 -14.90 -19.19
C PRO A 116 -12.24 -16.14 -18.27
N ASN A 117 -13.18 -16.20 -17.32
CA ASN A 117 -13.23 -17.31 -16.35
C ASN A 117 -11.92 -17.49 -15.59
N LEU A 118 -11.42 -16.41 -14.99
CA LEU A 118 -10.15 -16.38 -14.28
C LEU A 118 -10.06 -17.46 -13.19
N ARG A 119 -11.15 -17.68 -12.46
CA ARG A 119 -11.21 -18.69 -11.40
C ARG A 119 -10.91 -20.08 -11.93
N GLU A 120 -11.47 -20.42 -13.08
CA GLU A 120 -11.25 -21.70 -13.74
C GLU A 120 -9.80 -21.82 -14.22
N TYR A 121 -9.26 -20.76 -14.81
CA TYR A 121 -7.87 -20.70 -15.24
C TYR A 121 -6.91 -20.93 -14.09
N LEU A 122 -7.14 -20.30 -12.93
CA LEU A 122 -6.30 -20.45 -11.74
C LEU A 122 -6.29 -21.89 -11.20
N ALA A 123 -7.34 -22.65 -11.45
CA ALA A 123 -7.44 -24.05 -11.07
C ALA A 123 -6.95 -25.02 -12.16
N SER A 124 -6.59 -24.51 -13.35
CA SER A 124 -6.22 -25.32 -14.50
C SER A 124 -4.72 -25.62 -14.56
N THR A 125 -4.37 -26.60 -15.40
CA THR A 125 -2.96 -26.91 -15.69
C THR A 125 -2.30 -25.84 -16.56
N ASP A 126 -3.07 -24.99 -17.22
CA ASP A 126 -2.55 -23.89 -18.06
C ASP A 126 -1.77 -22.87 -17.23
N LEU A 127 -2.09 -22.75 -15.94
CA LEU A 127 -1.38 -21.87 -15.03
C LEU A 127 0.12 -22.20 -14.97
N LYS A 128 0.48 -23.48 -15.09
CA LYS A 128 1.88 -23.93 -15.06
C LYS A 128 2.69 -23.42 -16.23
N LYS A 129 2.05 -23.08 -17.34
CA LYS A 129 2.73 -22.53 -18.54
C LYS A 129 3.36 -21.18 -18.28
N LEU A 130 2.91 -20.45 -17.25
CA LEU A 130 3.49 -19.17 -16.86
C LEU A 130 4.88 -19.31 -16.25
N GLN A 131 5.24 -20.51 -15.77
CA GLN A 131 6.51 -20.74 -15.07
C GLN A 131 6.73 -19.74 -13.94
N ALA A 132 5.66 -19.44 -13.21
CA ALA A 132 5.70 -18.49 -12.11
C ALA A 132 6.37 -19.08 -10.88
N ASP A 133 7.17 -18.28 -10.19
CA ASP A 133 7.69 -18.62 -8.87
C ASP A 133 6.57 -18.52 -7.84
N VAL A 134 5.78 -17.45 -7.90
CA VAL A 134 4.61 -17.22 -7.06
C VAL A 134 3.48 -16.61 -7.90
N VAL A 135 2.27 -17.09 -7.73
CA VAL A 135 1.06 -16.52 -8.32
C VAL A 135 0.37 -15.69 -7.25
N LEU A 136 0.39 -14.36 -7.42
CA LEU A 136 -0.13 -13.42 -6.43
C LEU A 136 -1.63 -13.63 -6.15
N ASN A 137 -2.39 -14.01 -7.18
CA ASN A 137 -3.83 -14.28 -7.06
C ASN A 137 -4.15 -15.40 -6.05
N LEU A 138 -3.20 -16.31 -5.81
CA LEU A 138 -3.37 -17.44 -4.91
C LEU A 138 -2.81 -17.19 -3.51
N GLU A 139 -2.19 -16.04 -3.30
CA GLU A 139 -1.61 -15.65 -2.03
C GLU A 139 -2.60 -14.83 -1.19
N PRO A 140 -2.44 -14.79 0.14
CA PRO A 140 -3.13 -13.80 0.96
C PRO A 140 -2.81 -12.39 0.45
N ILE A 141 -3.76 -11.48 0.53
CA ILE A 141 -3.58 -10.12 -0.03
C ILE A 141 -2.37 -9.40 0.58
N GLU A 142 -2.09 -9.62 1.85
CA GLU A 142 -0.92 -9.03 2.53
C GLU A 142 0.38 -9.49 1.88
N SER A 143 0.51 -10.79 1.61
CA SER A 143 1.68 -11.36 0.94
C SER A 143 1.81 -10.87 -0.50
N ALA A 144 0.70 -10.76 -1.21
CA ALA A 144 0.68 -10.22 -2.58
C ALA A 144 1.15 -8.77 -2.61
N ILE A 145 0.73 -7.94 -1.65
CA ILE A 145 1.17 -6.55 -1.54
C ILE A 145 2.69 -6.47 -1.30
N GLU A 146 3.20 -7.28 -0.39
CA GLU A 146 4.64 -7.31 -0.11
C GLU A 146 5.46 -7.65 -1.35
N LEU A 147 5.03 -8.65 -2.10
CA LEU A 147 5.70 -9.04 -3.35
C LEU A 147 5.61 -7.93 -4.40
N TYR A 148 4.47 -7.27 -4.49
CA TYR A 148 4.21 -6.23 -5.48
C TYR A 148 5.03 -4.97 -5.21
N LEU A 149 5.25 -4.63 -3.94
CA LEU A 149 6.01 -3.44 -3.52
C LEU A 149 7.52 -3.70 -3.37
N ALA A 150 7.92 -4.94 -3.44
CA ALA A 150 9.35 -5.30 -3.31
C ALA A 150 10.20 -4.82 -4.48
#